data_5031b4bc7f852922501c1513044d867a
#
_entry.id   5031b4bc7f852922501c1513044d867a
#
_cell.length_a   1.000
_cell.length_b   1.000
_cell.length_c   1.000
_cell.angle_alpha   90.00
_cell.angle_beta   90.00
_cell.angle_gamma   90.00
#
_symmetry.space_group_name_H-M   'P 1'
#
loop_
_entity.id
_entity.type
_entity.pdbx_description
1 polymer ?
#
loop_
_entity_poly.entity_id
_entity_poly.type
_entity_poly.pdbx_seq_one_letter_code
_entity_poly.pdbx_strand_id
1 'polypeptide(L)'
;KNENPMLQFIHQHVRSHIQGLLPCSLCGIEQQHKHSLCLDCYNSLPWLKTKVLRQEMHILTACHYAYPLDKIIQQFKYEQQLQYQPMLAGLLKSLKYPKVQAIVPMPISTERLTNRGYNQSLLLAKDLANHLKLPIWQPIQRLKQHSQKSLSRLERLEDIQHQFIHAEPTKIRYRKVLIVDDVV
;
A
#
# COMPACT_ATOMS: atom_id res chain seq x y z
N LYS A 1 -17.93 -5.69 18.18
CA LYS A 1 -18.14 -4.60 19.17
C LYS A 1 -18.54 -3.39 18.37
N ASN A 2 -19.81 -3.01 18.48
CA ASN A 2 -20.36 -1.82 17.81
C ASN A 2 -19.81 -0.59 18.53
N GLU A 3 -18.88 0.11 17.92
CA GLU A 3 -18.50 1.44 18.39
C GLU A 3 -19.67 2.40 18.15
N ASN A 4 -19.96 3.22 19.14
CA ASN A 4 -21.05 4.19 19.11
C ASN A 4 -20.87 5.14 17.91
N PRO A 5 -21.88 5.28 17.01
CA PRO A 5 -21.77 6.13 15.82
C PRO A 5 -21.43 7.59 16.13
N MET A 6 -21.83 8.07 17.32
CA MET A 6 -21.54 9.41 17.81
C MET A 6 -20.03 9.57 18.12
N LEU A 7 -19.37 8.55 18.68
CA LEU A 7 -17.94 8.56 18.93
C LEU A 7 -17.14 8.52 17.63
N GLN A 8 -17.61 7.77 16.63
CA GLN A 8 -16.98 7.76 15.30
C GLN A 8 -17.10 9.13 14.62
N PHE A 9 -18.25 9.79 14.74
CA PHE A 9 -18.46 11.15 14.20
C PHE A 9 -17.55 12.18 14.87
N ILE A 10 -17.44 12.15 16.22
CA ILE A 10 -16.55 13.03 16.97
C ILE A 10 -15.08 12.78 16.58
N HIS A 11 -14.65 11.52 16.52
CA HIS A 11 -13.28 11.15 16.09
C HIS A 11 -12.96 11.63 14.67
N GLN A 12 -13.91 11.54 13.74
CA GLN A 12 -13.70 12.02 12.38
C GLN A 12 -13.60 13.55 12.32
N HIS A 13 -14.45 14.27 13.04
CA HIS A 13 -14.44 15.73 13.08
C HIS A 13 -13.20 16.29 13.77
N VAL A 14 -12.83 15.76 14.92
CA VAL A 14 -11.61 16.15 15.63
C VAL A 14 -10.37 15.86 14.76
N ARG A 15 -10.32 14.71 14.11
CA ARG A 15 -9.22 14.33 13.24
C ARG A 15 -9.09 15.25 12.01
N SER A 16 -10.22 15.66 11.40
CA SER A 16 -10.20 16.58 10.27
C SER A 16 -9.73 17.99 10.65
N HIS A 17 -10.13 18.47 11.84
CA HIS A 17 -9.68 19.77 12.34
C HIS A 17 -8.18 19.77 12.68
N ILE A 18 -7.69 18.72 13.33
CA ILE A 18 -6.26 18.58 13.65
C ILE A 18 -5.42 18.45 12.37
N GLN A 19 -5.91 17.72 11.37
CA GLN A 19 -5.19 17.59 10.08
C GLN A 19 -5.03 18.93 9.37
N GLY A 20 -6.03 19.83 9.43
CA GLY A 20 -5.92 21.17 8.87
C GLY A 20 -4.91 22.09 9.57
N LEU A 21 -4.40 21.70 10.75
CA LEU A 21 -3.36 22.44 11.49
C LEU A 21 -1.95 21.90 11.23
N LEU A 22 -1.84 20.71 10.63
CA LEU A 22 -0.53 20.10 10.36
C LEU A 22 0.04 20.60 9.03
N PRO A 23 1.36 20.75 8.93
CA PRO A 23 2.00 21.10 7.68
C PRO A 23 1.89 19.97 6.66
N CYS A 24 1.89 20.32 5.37
CA CYS A 24 1.90 19.37 4.28
C CYS A 24 3.07 18.38 4.39
N SER A 25 2.77 17.08 4.28
CA SER A 25 3.80 16.03 4.40
C SER A 25 4.83 16.04 3.27
N LEU A 26 4.60 16.81 2.19
CA LEU A 26 5.51 16.90 1.05
C LEU A 26 6.33 18.20 1.04
N CYS A 27 5.70 19.38 1.09
CA CYS A 27 6.41 20.64 1.07
C CYS A 27 6.75 21.21 2.46
N GLY A 28 6.05 20.77 3.52
CA GLY A 28 6.26 21.26 4.88
C GLY A 28 5.81 22.70 5.13
N ILE A 29 5.26 23.41 4.13
CA ILE A 29 4.95 24.84 4.16
C ILE A 29 3.46 25.06 4.39
N GLU A 30 2.65 24.62 3.45
CA GLU A 30 1.21 24.82 3.47
C GLU A 30 0.50 23.82 4.41
N GLN A 31 -0.71 24.14 4.83
CA GLN A 31 -1.53 23.27 5.66
C GLN A 31 -2.03 22.04 4.86
N GLN A 32 -2.23 20.94 5.57
CA GLN A 32 -2.79 19.72 4.97
C GLN A 32 -4.25 19.95 4.54
N HIS A 33 -4.55 19.56 3.31
CA HIS A 33 -5.91 19.59 2.76
C HIS A 33 -6.41 18.16 2.48
N LYS A 34 -5.70 17.38 1.67
CA LYS A 34 -6.15 16.04 1.25
C LYS A 34 -5.00 15.03 1.29
N HIS A 35 -5.25 13.89 1.93
CA HIS A 35 -4.24 12.82 2.06
C HIS A 35 -2.92 13.29 2.65
N SER A 36 -2.98 14.14 3.66
CA SER A 36 -1.80 14.76 4.31
C SER A 36 -0.98 15.69 3.39
N LEU A 37 -1.54 16.12 2.28
CA LEU A 37 -0.93 17.07 1.33
C LEU A 37 -1.72 18.38 1.28
N CYS A 38 -1.05 19.50 1.02
CA CYS A 38 -1.71 20.72 0.59
C CYS A 38 -2.27 20.57 -0.83
N LEU A 39 -3.09 21.50 -1.27
CA LEU A 39 -3.76 21.41 -2.56
C LEU A 39 -2.76 21.41 -3.74
N ASP A 40 -1.74 22.24 -3.68
CA ASP A 40 -0.73 22.37 -4.73
C ASP A 40 0.11 21.10 -4.86
N CYS A 41 0.59 20.55 -3.73
CA CYS A 41 1.30 19.28 -3.73
C CYS A 41 0.42 18.12 -4.22
N TYR A 42 -0.85 18.11 -3.84
CA TYR A 42 -1.79 17.10 -4.32
C TYR A 42 -2.02 17.17 -5.82
N ASN A 43 -2.18 18.39 -6.37
CA ASN A 43 -2.39 18.60 -7.81
C ASN A 43 -1.15 18.32 -8.65
N SER A 44 0.04 18.56 -8.09
CA SER A 44 1.33 18.32 -8.77
C SER A 44 1.78 16.86 -8.79
N LEU A 45 1.06 15.94 -8.12
CA LEU A 45 1.39 14.52 -8.19
C LEU A 45 1.24 13.97 -9.61
N PRO A 46 2.08 13.01 -10.03
CA PRO A 46 2.03 12.39 -11.35
C PRO A 46 0.86 11.40 -11.47
N TRP A 47 -0.36 11.91 -11.38
CA TRP A 47 -1.58 11.12 -11.39
C TRP A 47 -1.74 10.29 -12.65
N LEU A 48 -2.12 9.03 -12.48
CA LEU A 48 -2.49 8.13 -13.55
C LEU A 48 -3.94 7.67 -13.42
N LYS A 49 -4.37 7.24 -12.23
CA LYS A 49 -5.74 6.80 -11.88
C LYS A 49 -6.38 5.89 -12.92
N THR A 50 -5.63 4.98 -13.48
CA THR A 50 -6.07 4.13 -14.58
C THR A 50 -5.76 2.66 -14.32
N LYS A 51 -6.30 1.82 -15.20
CA LYS A 51 -5.93 0.41 -15.29
C LYS A 51 -4.80 0.27 -16.30
N VAL A 52 -3.71 -0.31 -15.86
CA VAL A 52 -2.58 -0.68 -16.70
C VAL A 52 -2.63 -2.19 -16.93
N LEU A 53 -2.45 -2.63 -18.18
CA LEU A 53 -2.32 -4.04 -18.49
C LEU A 53 -0.83 -4.41 -18.49
N ARG A 54 -0.44 -5.34 -17.62
CA ARG A 54 0.90 -5.93 -17.62
C ARG A 54 0.79 -7.45 -17.52
N GLN A 55 1.42 -8.17 -18.44
CA GLN A 55 1.42 -9.63 -18.45
C GLN A 55 0.02 -10.23 -18.21
N GLU A 56 -0.97 -9.74 -18.98
CA GLU A 56 -2.38 -10.16 -18.92
C GLU A 56 -3.12 -9.79 -17.60
N MET A 57 -2.45 -9.15 -16.64
CA MET A 57 -3.08 -8.69 -15.42
C MET A 57 -3.53 -7.22 -15.51
N HIS A 58 -4.73 -6.96 -15.06
CA HIS A 58 -5.22 -5.60 -14.86
C HIS A 58 -4.73 -5.04 -13.52
N ILE A 59 -3.92 -4.01 -13.59
CA ILE A 59 -3.35 -3.34 -12.43
C ILE A 59 -3.99 -1.97 -12.29
N LEU A 60 -4.50 -1.65 -11.10
CA LEU A 60 -4.99 -0.32 -10.77
C LEU A 60 -3.83 0.50 -10.22
N THR A 61 -3.50 1.59 -10.89
CA THR A 61 -2.38 2.46 -10.52
C THR A 61 -2.87 3.85 -10.18
N ALA A 62 -2.47 4.40 -9.04
CA ALA A 62 -2.83 5.74 -8.62
C ALA A 62 -2.00 6.80 -9.35
N CYS A 63 -0.69 6.60 -9.43
CA CYS A 63 0.26 7.54 -9.99
C CYS A 63 1.36 6.81 -10.76
N HIS A 64 2.07 7.55 -11.62
CA HIS A 64 3.34 7.09 -12.18
C HIS A 64 4.40 7.02 -11.09
N TYR A 65 5.34 6.05 -11.22
CA TYR A 65 6.53 5.98 -10.38
C TYR A 65 7.56 7.01 -10.88
N ALA A 66 7.31 8.27 -10.55
CA ALA A 66 8.10 9.43 -10.94
C ALA A 66 8.18 10.41 -9.78
N TYR A 67 9.05 11.41 -9.88
CA TYR A 67 9.16 12.44 -8.86
C TYR A 67 7.82 13.14 -8.60
N PRO A 68 7.44 13.39 -7.35
CA PRO A 68 8.18 13.14 -6.09
C PRO A 68 7.93 11.74 -5.47
N LEU A 69 7.03 10.93 -6.03
CA LEU A 69 6.60 9.67 -5.43
C LEU A 69 7.68 8.61 -5.38
N ASP A 70 8.57 8.56 -6.37
CA ASP A 70 9.71 7.65 -6.38
C ASP A 70 10.59 7.85 -5.13
N LYS A 71 10.85 9.09 -4.74
CA LYS A 71 11.61 9.45 -3.53
C LYS A 71 10.85 9.11 -2.26
N ILE A 72 9.57 9.47 -2.21
CA ILE A 72 8.71 9.19 -1.04
C ILE A 72 8.62 7.67 -0.79
N ILE A 73 8.41 6.87 -1.84
CA ILE A 73 8.35 5.41 -1.72
C ILE A 73 9.69 4.84 -1.29
N GLN A 74 10.82 5.36 -1.79
CA GLN A 74 12.15 4.95 -1.34
C GLN A 74 12.35 5.24 0.15
N GLN A 75 12.03 6.44 0.60
CA GLN A 75 12.11 6.84 2.00
C GLN A 75 11.18 6.00 2.89
N PHE A 76 9.96 5.76 2.45
CA PHE A 76 9.02 4.86 3.13
C PHE A 76 9.52 3.43 3.19
N LYS A 77 10.23 2.92 2.16
CA LYS A 77 10.79 1.56 2.11
C LYS A 77 12.07 1.37 2.93
N TYR A 78 12.98 2.33 2.85
CA TYR A 78 14.37 2.11 3.27
C TYR A 78 14.83 3.04 4.40
N GLU A 79 14.14 4.15 4.61
CA GLU A 79 14.51 5.14 5.63
C GLU A 79 13.49 5.19 6.78
N GLN A 80 12.56 4.22 6.84
CA GLN A 80 11.53 4.10 7.88
C GLN A 80 10.66 5.36 8.06
N GLN A 81 10.48 6.15 7.00
CA GLN A 81 9.69 7.37 7.03
C GLN A 81 8.18 7.06 7.00
N LEU A 82 7.67 6.52 8.13
CA LEU A 82 6.27 6.06 8.26
C LEU A 82 5.24 7.19 8.18
N GLN A 83 5.65 8.45 8.34
CA GLN A 83 4.77 9.62 8.16
C GLN A 83 4.17 9.70 6.74
N TYR A 84 4.76 9.05 5.74
CA TYR A 84 4.20 8.97 4.39
C TYR A 84 3.08 7.94 4.23
N GLN A 85 2.89 7.04 5.21
CA GLN A 85 1.83 6.02 5.14
C GLN A 85 0.43 6.62 4.91
N PRO A 86 -0.04 7.66 5.64
CA PRO A 86 -1.37 8.23 5.42
C PRO A 86 -1.53 8.82 4.01
N MET A 87 -0.48 9.44 3.48
CA MET A 87 -0.47 9.97 2.12
C MET A 87 -0.57 8.85 1.10
N LEU A 88 0.33 7.86 1.13
CA LEU A 88 0.34 6.73 0.19
C LEU A 88 -0.97 5.93 0.25
N ALA A 89 -1.47 5.65 1.45
CA ALA A 89 -2.77 5.01 1.62
C ALA A 89 -3.92 5.86 1.06
N GLY A 90 -3.85 7.19 1.20
CA GLY A 90 -4.80 8.12 0.64
C GLY A 90 -4.84 8.08 -0.89
N LEU A 91 -3.68 7.94 -1.55
CA LEU A 91 -3.61 7.77 -3.01
C LEU A 91 -4.33 6.50 -3.45
N LEU A 92 -4.09 5.38 -2.77
CA LEU A 92 -4.81 4.13 -3.03
C LEU A 92 -6.32 4.29 -2.81
N LYS A 93 -6.75 4.91 -1.71
CA LYS A 93 -8.19 5.14 -1.41
C LYS A 93 -8.89 5.99 -2.48
N SER A 94 -8.16 6.75 -3.31
CA SER A 94 -8.73 7.55 -4.40
C SER A 94 -9.11 6.74 -5.65
N LEU A 95 -8.72 5.47 -5.72
CA LEU A 95 -9.00 4.58 -6.84
C LEU A 95 -10.41 3.97 -6.75
N LYS A 96 -10.96 3.60 -7.90
CA LYS A 96 -12.22 2.84 -7.99
C LYS A 96 -11.93 1.35 -8.08
N TYR A 97 -12.36 0.60 -7.08
CA TYR A 97 -12.10 -0.83 -6.99
C TYR A 97 -13.28 -1.67 -7.51
N PRO A 98 -13.00 -2.83 -8.13
CA PRO A 98 -14.02 -3.83 -8.41
C PRO A 98 -14.54 -4.44 -7.09
N LYS A 99 -15.68 -5.12 -7.14
CA LYS A 99 -16.16 -5.90 -6.00
C LYS A 99 -15.22 -7.07 -5.74
N VAL A 100 -14.58 -7.05 -4.58
CA VAL A 100 -13.67 -8.10 -4.08
C VAL A 100 -14.10 -8.52 -2.67
N GLN A 101 -13.59 -9.66 -2.21
CA GLN A 101 -13.98 -10.26 -0.93
C GLN A 101 -12.92 -10.06 0.17
N ALA A 102 -11.67 -9.87 -0.21
CA ALA A 102 -10.56 -9.66 0.71
C ALA A 102 -9.43 -8.88 0.05
N ILE A 103 -8.55 -8.32 0.88
CA ILE A 103 -7.32 -7.65 0.48
C ILE A 103 -6.14 -8.54 0.84
N VAL A 104 -5.24 -8.73 -0.11
CA VAL A 104 -4.00 -9.51 0.04
C VAL A 104 -2.82 -8.55 -0.08
N PRO A 105 -2.09 -8.25 0.99
CA PRO A 105 -0.84 -7.51 0.90
C PRO A 105 0.22 -8.38 0.22
N MET A 106 1.06 -7.77 -0.63
CA MET A 106 2.22 -8.46 -1.18
C MET A 106 3.14 -8.93 -0.04
N PRO A 107 3.49 -10.24 0.02
CA PRO A 107 4.32 -10.75 1.10
C PRO A 107 5.77 -10.27 0.98
N ILE A 108 6.38 -10.01 2.12
CA ILE A 108 7.79 -9.66 2.26
C ILE A 108 8.58 -10.85 2.78
N SER A 109 9.84 -11.01 2.36
CA SER A 109 10.72 -12.04 2.93
C SER A 109 11.11 -11.73 4.38
N THR A 110 11.37 -12.77 5.18
CA THR A 110 11.80 -12.62 6.59
C THR A 110 13.03 -11.72 6.71
N GLU A 111 14.02 -11.89 5.82
CA GLU A 111 15.22 -11.06 5.79
C GLU A 111 14.89 -9.57 5.61
N ARG A 112 14.05 -9.24 4.61
CA ARG A 112 13.64 -7.85 4.38
C ARG A 112 12.77 -7.32 5.53
N LEU A 113 11.96 -8.18 6.14
CA LEU A 113 11.14 -7.79 7.29
C LEU A 113 12.03 -7.47 8.49
N THR A 114 13.06 -8.27 8.77
CA THR A 114 14.05 -8.03 9.84
C THR A 114 14.80 -6.72 9.60
N ASN A 115 15.29 -6.49 8.37
CA ASN A 115 16.06 -5.29 8.04
C ASN A 115 15.20 -4.02 8.03
N ARG A 116 13.95 -4.10 7.64
CA ARG A 116 13.04 -2.95 7.48
C ARG A 116 12.17 -2.69 8.70
N GLY A 117 11.89 -3.73 9.49
CA GLY A 117 11.01 -3.67 10.67
C GLY A 117 9.51 -3.80 10.35
N TYR A 118 9.09 -3.67 9.08
CA TYR A 118 7.69 -3.75 8.67
C TYR A 118 7.51 -4.18 7.21
N ASN A 119 6.29 -4.63 6.89
CA ASN A 119 5.85 -4.87 5.53
C ASN A 119 5.03 -3.65 5.06
N GLN A 120 5.58 -2.87 4.11
CA GLN A 120 4.96 -1.67 3.56
C GLN A 120 3.60 -1.96 2.90
N SER A 121 3.51 -3.04 2.13
CA SER A 121 2.27 -3.44 1.46
C SER A 121 1.19 -3.82 2.48
N LEU A 122 1.56 -4.42 3.62
CA LEU A 122 0.63 -4.72 4.71
C LEU A 122 0.13 -3.45 5.40
N LEU A 123 1.00 -2.44 5.63
CA LEU A 123 0.58 -1.16 6.21
C LEU A 123 -0.45 -0.47 5.31
N LEU A 124 -0.15 -0.37 4.01
CA LEU A 124 -1.07 0.23 3.04
C LEU A 124 -2.38 -0.59 2.89
N ALA A 125 -2.27 -1.93 2.90
CA ALA A 125 -3.42 -2.82 2.84
C ALA A 125 -4.34 -2.68 4.07
N LYS A 126 -3.81 -2.48 5.27
CA LYS A 126 -4.60 -2.22 6.49
C LYS A 126 -5.45 -0.96 6.36
N ASP A 127 -4.85 0.13 5.89
CA ASP A 127 -5.56 1.39 5.67
C ASP A 127 -6.65 1.27 4.60
N LEU A 128 -6.36 0.55 3.51
CA LEU A 128 -7.32 0.30 2.45
C LEU A 128 -8.44 -0.65 2.89
N ALA A 129 -8.11 -1.70 3.64
CA ALA A 129 -9.06 -2.66 4.20
C ALA A 129 -10.08 -1.98 5.12
N ASN A 130 -9.63 -1.11 5.99
CA ASN A 130 -10.49 -0.29 6.84
C ASN A 130 -11.42 0.61 6.02
N HIS A 131 -10.91 1.22 4.94
CA HIS A 131 -11.69 2.08 4.06
C HIS A 131 -12.76 1.32 3.29
N LEU A 132 -12.42 0.14 2.75
CA LEU A 132 -13.32 -0.70 1.95
C LEU A 132 -14.17 -1.65 2.80
N LYS A 133 -13.94 -1.70 4.13
CA LYS A 133 -14.57 -2.63 5.09
C LYS A 133 -14.41 -4.10 4.67
N LEU A 134 -13.19 -4.45 4.24
CA LEU A 134 -12.82 -5.78 3.80
C LEU A 134 -11.81 -6.42 4.74
N PRO A 135 -11.81 -7.76 4.89
CA PRO A 135 -10.78 -8.46 5.64
C PRO A 135 -9.44 -8.45 4.91
N ILE A 136 -8.35 -8.51 5.69
CA ILE A 136 -7.02 -8.82 5.18
C ILE A 136 -6.84 -10.33 5.18
N TRP A 137 -6.34 -10.87 4.08
CA TRP A 137 -6.02 -12.28 3.92
C TRP A 137 -4.58 -12.44 3.45
N GLN A 138 -3.81 -13.26 4.16
CA GLN A 138 -2.39 -13.50 3.89
C GLN A 138 -2.16 -14.99 3.60
N PRO A 139 -2.60 -15.49 2.43
CA PRO A 139 -2.53 -16.91 2.09
C PRO A 139 -1.14 -17.36 1.64
N ILE A 140 -0.23 -16.42 1.41
CA ILE A 140 1.07 -16.65 0.81
C ILE A 140 2.15 -16.05 1.71
N GLN A 141 3.22 -16.80 1.89
CA GLN A 141 4.46 -16.34 2.54
C GLN A 141 5.58 -16.32 1.51
N ARG A 142 6.47 -15.36 1.63
CA ARG A 142 7.67 -15.27 0.81
C ARG A 142 8.85 -15.85 1.57
N LEU A 143 9.48 -16.86 0.99
CA LEU A 143 10.72 -17.44 1.50
C LEU A 143 11.90 -16.46 1.33
N LYS A 144 13.06 -16.81 1.88
CA LYS A 144 14.31 -16.04 1.71
C LYS A 144 14.61 -15.89 0.21
N GLN A 145 14.92 -14.67 -0.20
CA GLN A 145 15.40 -14.41 -1.53
C GLN A 145 16.92 -14.70 -1.53
N HIS A 146 17.35 -15.75 -2.21
CA HIS A 146 18.76 -15.89 -2.52
C HIS A 146 19.15 -14.74 -3.46
N SER A 147 19.96 -13.80 -2.97
CA SER A 147 20.49 -12.70 -3.77
C SER A 147 21.61 -13.24 -4.68
N GLN A 148 21.23 -13.93 -5.76
CA GLN A 148 22.19 -14.29 -6.79
C GLN A 148 22.18 -13.19 -7.85
N LYS A 149 23.20 -12.33 -7.80
CA LYS A 149 23.41 -11.22 -8.75
C LYS A 149 23.73 -11.69 -10.18
N SER A 150 23.84 -13.01 -10.43
CA SER A 150 24.32 -13.60 -11.69
C SER A 150 23.29 -14.42 -12.47
N LEU A 151 22.02 -14.48 -12.02
CA LEU A 151 21.00 -15.29 -12.71
C LEU A 151 20.51 -14.65 -14.01
N SER A 152 20.38 -15.46 -15.06
CA SER A 152 19.70 -15.13 -16.32
C SER A 152 18.21 -14.83 -16.10
N ARG A 153 17.54 -14.27 -17.11
CA ARG A 153 16.10 -13.95 -17.04
C ARG A 153 15.22 -15.19 -16.83
N LEU A 154 15.58 -16.33 -17.42
CA LEU A 154 14.85 -17.60 -17.29
C LEU A 154 15.02 -18.18 -15.89
N GLU A 155 16.24 -18.25 -15.38
CA GLU A 155 16.53 -18.71 -14.02
C GLU A 155 15.81 -17.84 -12.95
N ARG A 156 15.65 -16.52 -13.18
CA ARG A 156 14.86 -15.65 -12.30
C ARG A 156 13.39 -16.00 -12.31
N LEU A 157 12.81 -16.41 -13.44
CA LEU A 157 11.40 -16.80 -13.53
C LEU A 157 11.13 -18.12 -12.81
N GLU A 158 12.03 -19.10 -12.94
CA GLU A 158 11.96 -20.36 -12.21
C GLU A 158 12.16 -20.15 -10.70
N ASP A 159 13.14 -19.34 -10.30
CA ASP A 159 13.40 -19.00 -8.90
C ASP A 159 12.21 -18.28 -8.25
N ILE A 160 11.47 -17.44 -8.98
CA ILE A 160 10.25 -16.77 -8.47
C ILE A 160 9.20 -17.78 -8.04
N GLN A 161 9.01 -18.89 -8.76
CA GLN A 161 8.01 -19.90 -8.40
C GLN A 161 8.31 -20.57 -7.05
N HIS A 162 9.59 -20.74 -6.72
CA HIS A 162 10.06 -21.33 -5.46
C HIS A 162 10.15 -20.33 -4.30
N GLN A 163 9.98 -19.02 -4.56
CA GLN A 163 10.07 -18.00 -3.53
C GLN A 163 8.79 -17.86 -2.71
N PHE A 164 7.69 -18.42 -3.14
CA PHE A 164 6.40 -18.30 -2.47
C PHE A 164 5.87 -19.67 -2.06
N ILE A 165 5.39 -19.75 -0.82
CA ILE A 165 4.72 -20.92 -0.30
C ILE A 165 3.33 -20.54 0.21
N HIS A 166 2.43 -21.50 0.22
CA HIS A 166 1.17 -21.32 0.91
C HIS A 166 1.44 -21.19 2.42
N ALA A 167 0.85 -20.19 3.04
CA ALA A 167 0.72 -20.13 4.48
C ALA A 167 -0.17 -21.32 4.93
N GLU A 168 -0.12 -21.69 6.21
CA GLU A 168 -0.95 -22.76 6.75
C GLU A 168 -2.40 -22.61 6.32
N PRO A 169 -3.10 -23.73 6.02
CA PRO A 169 -4.42 -23.69 5.42
C PRO A 169 -5.42 -22.99 6.35
N THR A 170 -5.83 -21.80 5.95
CA THR A 170 -6.95 -21.13 6.58
C THR A 170 -8.25 -21.79 6.13
N LYS A 171 -9.22 -21.96 7.04
CA LYS A 171 -10.57 -22.48 6.72
C LYS A 171 -11.33 -21.62 5.72
N ILE A 172 -10.92 -20.34 5.57
CA ILE A 172 -11.58 -19.36 4.73
C ILE A 172 -10.82 -19.22 3.41
N ARG A 173 -11.55 -19.36 2.30
CA ARG A 173 -11.03 -19.15 0.94
C ARG A 173 -11.84 -18.06 0.25
N TYR A 174 -11.14 -17.08 -0.33
CA TYR A 174 -11.76 -16.04 -1.13
C TYR A 174 -11.51 -16.28 -2.62
N ARG A 175 -12.54 -16.05 -3.45
CA ARG A 175 -12.46 -16.24 -4.92
C ARG A 175 -11.98 -15.01 -5.66
N LYS A 176 -12.31 -13.82 -5.13
CA LYS A 176 -11.93 -12.54 -5.73
C LYS A 176 -11.22 -11.70 -4.67
N VAL A 177 -9.97 -11.44 -4.88
CA VAL A 177 -9.13 -10.67 -3.96
C VAL A 177 -8.48 -9.48 -4.67
N LEU A 178 -8.12 -8.48 -3.89
CA LEU A 178 -7.33 -7.34 -4.33
C LEU A 178 -5.93 -7.50 -3.76
N ILE A 179 -4.93 -7.67 -4.62
CA ILE A 179 -3.53 -7.66 -4.22
C ILE A 179 -3.08 -6.20 -4.13
N VAL A 180 -2.39 -5.85 -3.04
CA VAL A 180 -1.88 -4.50 -2.78
C VAL A 180 -0.37 -4.54 -2.68
N ASP A 181 0.26 -3.67 -3.48
CA ASP A 181 1.70 -3.39 -3.40
C ASP A 181 1.92 -1.87 -3.55
N ASP A 182 3.12 -1.42 -3.22
CA ASP A 182 3.51 -0.01 -3.30
C ASP A 182 4.04 0.39 -4.70
N VAL A 183 4.64 -0.55 -5.43
CA VAL A 183 5.17 -0.36 -6.80
C VAL A 183 4.89 -1.60 -7.64
N VAL A 184 4.54 -1.38 -8.91
CA VAL A 184 4.29 -2.42 -9.91
C VAL A 184 5.17 -2.22 -11.14
#